data_9b8f72be4e549317dac5b2f7da829473
#
_entry.id   9b8f72be4e549317dac5b2f7da829473
#
_cell.length_a   1.000
_cell.length_b   1.000
_cell.length_c   1.000
_cell.angle_alpha   90.00
_cell.angle_beta   90.00
_cell.angle_gamma   90.00
#
_symmetry.space_group_name_H-M   'P 1'
#
loop_
_entity.id
_entity.type
_entity.pdbx_description
1 polymer ?
#
loop_
_entity_poly.entity_id
_entity_poly.type
_entity_poly.pdbx_seq_one_letter_code
_entity_poly.pdbx_strand_id
1 'polypeptide(L)'
;MQQLLANKGILLSPHTVHNYMKELGLKSVTRKAKYHYCKGPEVFGIFENQLQQNFHATKRNQKWCVDFTYIYFADHKKRYNCTIIDLYDRRVVSSVCSRRIDSKLAIATLSKAIESVDGETGMILHSDRGSQFTSKEFIEYCKTHGVSQSMSKPGCPYDNAPMERYFNTLKAELINLHTYWTESQLYEEVAAYAYGWYNNQRPHSFNGGLPPAKVT
;
A
#
# COMPACT_ATOMS: atom_id res chain seq x y z
N MET A 1 -8.41 -14.35 11.30
CA MET A 1 -9.64 -15.18 11.30
C MET A 1 -10.59 -14.81 12.43
N GLN A 2 -10.18 -14.83 13.70
CA GLN A 2 -11.07 -14.49 14.82
C GLN A 2 -11.80 -13.14 14.61
N GLN A 3 -11.08 -12.07 14.27
CA GLN A 3 -11.66 -10.75 14.03
C GLN A 3 -12.62 -10.71 12.83
N LEU A 4 -12.34 -11.48 11.79
CA LEU A 4 -13.27 -11.63 10.65
C LEU A 4 -14.61 -12.24 11.07
N LEU A 5 -14.56 -13.25 11.94
CA LEU A 5 -15.76 -13.89 12.49
C LEU A 5 -16.53 -12.92 13.41
N ALA A 6 -15.80 -12.22 14.27
CA ALA A 6 -16.40 -11.20 15.15
C ALA A 6 -17.10 -10.09 14.36
N ASN A 7 -16.50 -9.60 13.27
CA ASN A 7 -17.11 -8.60 12.38
C ASN A 7 -18.38 -9.11 11.66
N LYS A 8 -18.59 -10.43 11.62
CA LYS A 8 -19.80 -11.09 11.11
C LYS A 8 -20.76 -11.53 12.21
N GLY A 9 -20.53 -11.08 13.47
CA GLY A 9 -21.36 -11.43 14.63
C GLY A 9 -21.05 -12.78 15.28
N ILE A 10 -20.00 -13.49 14.85
CA ILE A 10 -19.61 -14.79 15.39
C ILE A 10 -18.48 -14.59 16.41
N LEU A 11 -18.84 -14.61 17.69
CA LEU A 11 -17.89 -14.42 18.79
C LEU A 11 -17.30 -15.75 19.26
N LEU A 12 -16.02 -15.99 18.95
CA LEU A 12 -15.28 -17.18 19.35
C LEU A 12 -13.96 -16.79 20.01
N SER A 13 -13.48 -17.65 20.93
CA SER A 13 -12.16 -17.47 21.53
C SER A 13 -11.04 -17.69 20.48
N PRO A 14 -9.85 -17.07 20.64
CA PRO A 14 -8.71 -17.34 19.76
C PRO A 14 -8.34 -18.82 19.69
N HIS A 15 -8.43 -19.51 20.82
CA HIS A 15 -8.14 -20.95 20.93
C HIS A 15 -9.15 -21.80 20.14
N THR A 16 -10.44 -21.49 20.25
CA THR A 16 -11.51 -22.17 19.49
C THR A 16 -11.31 -21.99 17.99
N VAL A 17 -11.01 -20.76 17.54
CA VAL A 17 -10.74 -20.48 16.13
C VAL A 17 -9.51 -21.23 15.64
N HIS A 18 -8.44 -21.31 16.45
CA HIS A 18 -7.24 -22.06 16.11
C HIS A 18 -7.53 -23.55 15.91
N ASN A 19 -8.33 -24.16 16.82
CA ASN A 19 -8.69 -25.56 16.72
C ASN A 19 -9.52 -25.85 15.45
N TYR A 20 -10.53 -25.05 15.16
CA TYR A 20 -11.31 -25.19 13.93
C TYR A 20 -10.45 -25.01 12.66
N MET A 21 -9.55 -24.02 12.67
CA MET A 21 -8.62 -23.87 11.54
C MET A 21 -7.75 -25.12 11.34
N LYS A 22 -7.27 -25.74 12.44
CA LYS A 22 -6.47 -26.97 12.40
C LYS A 22 -7.29 -28.15 11.86
N GLU A 23 -8.52 -28.35 12.33
CA GLU A 23 -9.44 -29.37 11.86
C GLU A 23 -9.76 -29.27 10.37
N LEU A 24 -9.93 -28.00 9.89
CA LEU A 24 -10.19 -27.69 8.48
C LEU A 24 -8.93 -27.66 7.61
N GLY A 25 -7.75 -27.96 8.16
CA GLY A 25 -6.48 -27.90 7.43
C GLY A 25 -6.03 -26.49 7.04
N LEU A 26 -6.65 -25.43 7.62
CA LEU A 26 -6.34 -24.05 7.33
C LEU A 26 -5.10 -23.58 8.10
N LYS A 27 -4.17 -22.92 7.42
CA LYS A 27 -2.96 -22.36 8.03
C LYS A 27 -2.91 -20.84 7.82
N SER A 28 -2.44 -20.14 8.87
CA SER A 28 -2.16 -18.71 8.76
C SER A 28 -0.94 -18.47 7.88
N VAL A 29 -1.05 -17.53 6.96
CA VAL A 29 0.09 -17.06 6.15
C VAL A 29 0.99 -16.20 7.01
N THR A 30 2.19 -16.69 7.31
CA THR A 30 3.18 -15.96 8.12
C THR A 30 4.18 -15.23 7.23
N ARG A 31 4.53 -14.01 7.65
CA ARG A 31 5.51 -13.17 6.95
C ARG A 31 6.92 -13.59 7.33
N LYS A 32 7.81 -13.74 6.33
CA LYS A 32 9.25 -13.88 6.54
C LYS A 32 9.94 -12.55 6.26
N ALA A 33 10.62 -11.98 7.23
CA ALA A 33 11.42 -10.77 7.05
C ALA A 33 12.66 -11.07 6.18
N LYS A 34 12.88 -10.29 5.10
CA LYS A 34 14.13 -10.27 4.34
C LYS A 34 14.55 -8.81 4.15
N TYR A 35 15.76 -8.49 4.59
CA TYR A 35 16.37 -7.17 4.42
C TYR A 35 17.41 -7.21 3.28
N HIS A 36 17.34 -6.25 2.33
CA HIS A 36 18.42 -5.93 1.40
C HIS A 36 18.52 -4.42 1.22
N TYR A 37 19.71 -3.89 1.46
CA TYR A 37 20.04 -2.47 1.30
C TYR A 37 20.80 -2.26 -0.03
N CYS A 38 20.35 -1.33 -0.88
CA CYS A 38 21.07 -0.88 -2.08
C CYS A 38 21.15 0.65 -2.09
N LYS A 39 22.34 1.20 -2.37
CA LYS A 39 22.54 2.63 -2.63
C LYS A 39 21.97 2.99 -4.00
N GLY A 40 21.14 4.02 -4.06
CA GLY A 40 20.51 4.52 -5.28
C GLY A 40 21.23 5.72 -5.92
N PRO A 41 20.86 6.09 -7.17
CA PRO A 41 21.46 7.20 -7.93
C PRO A 41 21.07 8.60 -7.41
N GLU A 42 21.78 9.63 -7.88
CA GLU A 42 21.58 11.03 -7.54
C GLU A 42 20.15 11.55 -7.80
N VAL A 43 19.67 12.42 -6.90
CA VAL A 43 18.28 12.81 -6.77
C VAL A 43 18.11 14.29 -7.09
N PHE A 44 17.18 14.62 -7.99
CA PHE A 44 16.70 15.98 -8.24
C PHE A 44 15.53 16.27 -7.29
N GLY A 45 15.52 17.40 -6.58
CA GLY A 45 14.40 17.81 -5.73
C GLY A 45 14.19 16.94 -4.47
N ILE A 46 14.88 17.28 -3.38
CA ILE A 46 14.69 16.64 -2.07
C ILE A 46 13.69 17.47 -1.27
N PHE A 47 12.63 16.83 -0.79
CA PHE A 47 11.65 17.45 0.11
C PHE A 47 11.91 16.99 1.56
N GLU A 48 11.62 17.87 2.51
CA GLU A 48 11.75 17.54 3.93
C GLU A 48 10.77 16.45 4.36
N ASN A 49 11.18 15.65 5.36
CA ASN A 49 10.28 14.67 5.98
C ASN A 49 9.27 15.38 6.88
N GLN A 50 8.11 15.74 6.33
CA GLN A 50 7.04 16.38 7.08
C GLN A 50 6.30 15.42 8.02
N LEU A 51 6.35 14.11 7.76
CA LEU A 51 5.68 13.13 8.61
C LEU A 51 6.45 12.85 9.90
N GLN A 52 7.79 12.82 9.85
CA GLN A 52 8.65 12.49 10.99
C GLN A 52 8.17 11.26 11.78
N GLN A 53 7.77 10.20 11.04
CA GLN A 53 7.17 8.96 11.56
C GLN A 53 5.82 9.15 12.29
N ASN A 54 5.22 10.34 12.24
CA ASN A 54 3.85 10.56 12.71
C ASN A 54 2.85 10.14 11.62
N PHE A 55 2.53 8.85 11.63
CA PHE A 55 1.60 8.23 10.68
C PHE A 55 0.13 8.32 11.10
N HIS A 56 -0.21 9.21 12.00
CA HIS A 56 -1.59 9.52 12.35
C HIS A 56 -2.08 10.71 11.52
N ALA A 57 -3.27 10.57 10.99
CA ALA A 57 -4.03 11.64 10.36
C ALA A 57 -5.33 11.83 11.14
N THR A 58 -5.86 13.05 11.16
CA THR A 58 -7.09 13.39 11.90
C THR A 58 -8.33 13.29 11.01
N LYS A 59 -8.15 13.24 9.68
CA LYS A 59 -9.21 13.06 8.70
C LYS A 59 -8.67 12.34 7.46
N ARG A 60 -9.57 11.79 6.67
CA ARG A 60 -9.26 11.21 5.36
C ARG A 60 -8.61 12.25 4.45
N ASN A 61 -7.75 11.78 3.56
CA ASN A 61 -7.07 12.58 2.53
C ASN A 61 -6.13 13.68 3.07
N GLN A 62 -5.81 13.64 4.37
CA GLN A 62 -4.85 14.57 4.97
C GLN A 62 -3.41 14.18 4.69
N LYS A 63 -3.10 12.89 4.85
CA LYS A 63 -1.75 12.33 4.68
C LYS A 63 -1.83 11.01 3.93
N TRP A 64 -1.10 10.93 2.84
CA TRP A 64 -0.96 9.71 2.05
C TRP A 64 0.47 9.21 2.06
N CYS A 65 0.66 7.91 1.95
CA CYS A 65 1.95 7.30 1.65
C CYS A 65 1.88 6.61 0.29
N VAL A 66 2.96 6.71 -0.46
CA VAL A 66 3.12 6.08 -1.77
C VAL A 66 4.43 5.30 -1.83
N ASP A 67 4.42 4.17 -2.52
CA ASP A 67 5.62 3.40 -2.80
C ASP A 67 5.38 2.41 -3.94
N PHE A 68 6.45 1.77 -4.40
CA PHE A 68 6.42 0.75 -5.42
C PHE A 68 6.75 -0.63 -4.85
N THR A 69 6.16 -1.65 -5.46
CA THR A 69 6.63 -3.01 -5.28
C THR A 69 6.75 -3.71 -6.63
N TYR A 70 7.56 -4.75 -6.69
CA TYR A 70 7.67 -5.60 -7.87
C TYR A 70 7.02 -6.96 -7.62
N ILE A 71 6.49 -7.52 -8.68
CA ILE A 71 5.79 -8.81 -8.72
C ILE A 71 6.41 -9.62 -9.86
N TYR A 72 6.68 -10.89 -9.60
CA TYR A 72 7.24 -11.78 -10.61
C TYR A 72 6.15 -12.63 -11.25
N PHE A 73 6.24 -12.78 -12.58
CA PHE A 73 5.49 -13.75 -13.35
C PHE A 73 6.12 -15.15 -13.28
N ALA A 74 5.41 -16.15 -13.80
CA ALA A 74 5.90 -17.51 -13.95
C ALA A 74 7.21 -17.61 -14.75
N ASP A 75 7.39 -16.75 -15.75
CA ASP A 75 8.61 -16.63 -16.59
C ASP A 75 9.69 -15.73 -15.98
N HIS A 76 9.57 -15.40 -14.68
CA HIS A 76 10.46 -14.51 -13.94
C HIS A 76 10.51 -13.05 -14.41
N LYS A 77 9.70 -12.65 -15.38
CA LYS A 77 9.58 -11.24 -15.75
C LYS A 77 8.95 -10.45 -14.62
N LYS A 78 9.41 -9.20 -14.46
CA LYS A 78 8.92 -8.28 -13.43
C LYS A 78 7.75 -7.45 -13.95
N ARG A 79 6.80 -7.20 -13.06
CA ARG A 79 5.82 -6.14 -13.15
C ARG A 79 5.90 -5.30 -11.88
N TYR A 80 5.42 -4.10 -11.97
CA TYR A 80 5.50 -3.13 -10.89
C TYR A 80 4.09 -2.71 -10.49
N ASN A 81 3.89 -2.55 -9.21
CA ASN A 81 2.67 -1.97 -8.66
C ASN A 81 3.05 -0.74 -7.86
N CYS A 82 2.41 0.38 -8.15
CA CYS A 82 2.46 1.60 -7.38
C CYS A 82 1.16 1.72 -6.60
N THR A 83 1.24 1.98 -5.30
CA THR A 83 0.05 2.08 -4.46
C THR A 83 0.14 3.30 -3.55
N ILE A 84 -1.00 3.99 -3.39
CA ILE A 84 -1.20 5.06 -2.43
C ILE A 84 -2.16 4.57 -1.35
N ILE A 85 -1.77 4.74 -0.08
CA ILE A 85 -2.64 4.49 1.07
C ILE A 85 -2.89 5.76 1.85
N ASP A 86 -4.10 5.90 2.40
CA ASP A 86 -4.45 6.96 3.34
C ASP A 86 -3.98 6.59 4.75
N LEU A 87 -3.35 7.53 5.45
CA LEU A 87 -2.85 7.30 6.80
C LEU A 87 -3.94 7.43 7.88
N TYR A 88 -5.12 7.93 7.55
CA TYR A 88 -6.24 8.00 8.47
C TYR A 88 -6.81 6.61 8.81
N ASP A 89 -7.20 5.87 7.80
CA ASP A 89 -7.87 4.57 7.93
C ASP A 89 -7.09 3.40 7.31
N ARG A 90 -5.91 3.66 6.71
CA ARG A 90 -5.07 2.68 6.02
C ARG A 90 -5.70 2.12 4.74
N ARG A 91 -6.73 2.74 4.19
CA ARG A 91 -7.32 2.30 2.93
C ARG A 91 -6.36 2.51 1.76
N VAL A 92 -6.43 1.64 0.79
CA VAL A 92 -5.83 1.86 -0.53
C VAL A 92 -6.69 2.89 -1.27
N VAL A 93 -6.10 4.06 -1.54
CA VAL A 93 -6.74 5.13 -2.32
C VAL A 93 -6.59 4.84 -3.81
N SER A 94 -5.37 4.46 -4.22
CA SER A 94 -5.06 4.10 -5.60
C SER A 94 -4.03 2.99 -5.66
N SER A 95 -4.20 2.07 -6.62
CA SER A 95 -3.24 1.00 -6.92
C SER A 95 -3.22 0.77 -8.43
N VAL A 96 -2.04 0.91 -9.05
CA VAL A 96 -1.85 0.78 -10.49
C VAL A 96 -0.67 -0.15 -10.77
N CYS A 97 -0.89 -1.10 -11.68
CA CYS A 97 0.16 -2.01 -12.15
C CYS A 97 0.71 -1.56 -13.51
N SER A 98 2.00 -1.83 -13.76
CA SER A 98 2.68 -1.48 -15.02
C SER A 98 3.82 -2.43 -15.33
N ARG A 99 4.22 -2.42 -16.61
CA ARG A 99 5.45 -3.09 -17.10
C ARG A 99 6.73 -2.37 -16.70
N ARG A 100 6.66 -1.08 -16.36
CA ARG A 100 7.80 -0.22 -16.05
C ARG A 100 7.61 0.48 -14.72
N ILE A 101 8.71 0.72 -14.04
CA ILE A 101 8.79 1.57 -12.86
C ILE A 101 9.39 2.91 -13.30
N ASP A 102 8.54 3.92 -13.46
CA ASP A 102 8.91 5.25 -13.95
C ASP A 102 8.02 6.34 -13.32
N SER A 103 8.32 7.60 -13.64
CA SER A 103 7.52 8.76 -13.20
C SER A 103 6.08 8.70 -13.74
N LYS A 104 5.88 8.10 -14.91
CA LYS A 104 4.53 7.98 -15.51
C LYS A 104 3.64 7.09 -14.68
N LEU A 105 4.18 5.97 -14.14
CA LEU A 105 3.41 5.11 -13.24
C LEU A 105 3.07 5.84 -11.94
N ALA A 106 4.01 6.60 -11.36
CA ALA A 106 3.74 7.40 -10.17
C ALA A 106 2.64 8.45 -10.42
N ILE A 107 2.72 9.18 -11.55
CA ILE A 107 1.72 10.17 -11.96
C ILE A 107 0.36 9.53 -12.18
N ALA A 108 0.29 8.42 -12.92
CA ALA A 108 -0.96 7.72 -13.17
C ALA A 108 -1.63 7.24 -11.87
N THR A 109 -0.82 6.78 -10.91
CA THR A 109 -1.33 6.36 -9.60
C THR A 109 -1.86 7.54 -8.80
N LEU A 110 -1.14 8.68 -8.80
CA LEU A 110 -1.56 9.89 -8.11
C LEU A 110 -2.78 10.53 -8.78
N SER A 111 -2.85 10.58 -10.13
CA SER A 111 -4.03 11.04 -10.88
C SER A 111 -5.29 10.30 -10.45
N LYS A 112 -5.23 8.97 -10.48
CA LYS A 112 -6.35 8.13 -10.07
C LYS A 112 -6.73 8.33 -8.60
N ALA A 113 -5.76 8.61 -7.73
CA ALA A 113 -6.04 8.93 -6.33
C ALA A 113 -6.78 10.26 -6.20
N ILE A 114 -6.31 11.33 -6.86
CA ILE A 114 -6.94 12.67 -6.85
C ILE A 114 -8.36 12.60 -7.43
N GLU A 115 -8.56 11.89 -8.53
CA GLU A 115 -9.89 11.68 -9.14
C GLU A 115 -10.88 11.02 -8.17
N SER A 116 -10.39 10.12 -7.30
CA SER A 116 -11.23 9.40 -6.33
C SER A 116 -11.68 10.22 -5.12
N VAL A 117 -11.16 11.43 -4.94
CA VAL A 117 -11.40 12.28 -3.77
C VAL A 117 -12.00 13.65 -4.12
N ASP A 118 -12.70 13.73 -5.26
CA ASP A 118 -13.49 14.90 -5.71
C ASP A 118 -12.74 16.24 -5.64
N GLY A 119 -11.43 16.23 -5.97
CA GLY A 119 -10.65 17.45 -6.06
C GLY A 119 -10.22 18.06 -4.73
N GLU A 120 -10.27 17.32 -3.63
CA GLU A 120 -9.63 17.76 -2.38
C GLU A 120 -8.16 18.11 -2.63
N THR A 121 -7.70 19.21 -2.03
CA THR A 121 -6.32 19.72 -2.16
C THR A 121 -5.65 19.85 -0.81
N GLY A 122 -4.32 20.06 -0.82
CA GLY A 122 -3.56 20.26 0.42
C GLY A 122 -3.17 18.95 1.16
N MET A 123 -3.34 17.78 0.50
CA MET A 123 -2.85 16.53 1.07
C MET A 123 -1.31 16.47 1.06
N ILE A 124 -0.75 15.82 2.07
CA ILE A 124 0.67 15.48 2.12
C ILE A 124 0.84 14.10 1.50
N LEU A 125 1.70 13.98 0.49
CA LEU A 125 2.09 12.72 -0.12
C LEU A 125 3.52 12.37 0.31
N HIS A 126 3.68 11.33 1.10
CA HIS A 126 4.96 10.84 1.58
C HIS A 126 5.46 9.67 0.75
N SER A 127 6.73 9.75 0.31
CA SER A 127 7.40 8.71 -0.47
C SER A 127 8.82 8.47 0.05
N ASP A 128 9.48 7.46 -0.49
CA ASP A 128 10.93 7.37 -0.46
C ASP A 128 11.57 8.41 -1.42
N ARG A 129 12.91 8.37 -1.55
CA ARG A 129 13.67 9.22 -2.49
C ARG A 129 13.90 8.55 -3.84
N GLY A 130 13.01 7.68 -4.27
CA GLY A 130 13.08 7.05 -5.57
C GLY A 130 13.09 8.07 -6.71
N SER A 131 13.86 7.78 -7.78
CA SER A 131 13.99 8.68 -8.94
C SER A 131 12.64 9.02 -9.58
N GLN A 132 11.64 8.16 -9.42
CA GLN A 132 10.28 8.36 -9.92
C GLN A 132 9.58 9.52 -9.22
N PHE A 133 9.74 9.62 -7.89
CA PHE A 133 9.12 10.65 -7.07
C PHE A 133 9.90 11.97 -7.05
N THR A 134 11.16 11.94 -7.46
CA THR A 134 12.06 13.10 -7.54
C THR A 134 12.23 13.62 -8.97
N SER A 135 11.53 13.02 -9.93
CA SER A 135 11.52 13.47 -11.32
C SER A 135 10.82 14.83 -11.46
N LYS A 136 11.27 15.62 -12.43
CA LYS A 136 10.70 16.95 -12.70
C LYS A 136 9.19 16.85 -12.99
N GLU A 137 8.81 15.86 -13.79
CA GLU A 137 7.40 15.67 -14.20
C GLU A 137 6.51 15.34 -12.99
N PHE A 138 6.97 14.50 -12.07
CA PHE A 138 6.19 14.15 -10.88
C PHE A 138 6.07 15.33 -9.91
N ILE A 139 7.16 16.07 -9.69
CA ILE A 139 7.17 17.27 -8.85
C ILE A 139 6.20 18.33 -9.39
N GLU A 140 6.25 18.59 -10.70
CA GLU A 140 5.34 19.54 -11.35
C GLU A 140 3.89 19.08 -11.24
N TYR A 141 3.64 17.79 -11.42
CA TYR A 141 2.29 17.21 -11.28
C TYR A 141 1.75 17.42 -9.86
N CYS A 142 2.53 17.12 -8.83
CA CYS A 142 2.15 17.37 -7.44
C CYS A 142 1.82 18.82 -7.19
N LYS A 143 2.69 19.74 -7.64
CA LYS A 143 2.51 21.19 -7.48
C LYS A 143 1.23 21.69 -8.14
N THR A 144 0.97 21.28 -9.38
CA THR A 144 -0.22 21.66 -10.15
C THR A 144 -1.52 21.24 -9.47
N HIS A 145 -1.49 20.09 -8.76
CA HIS A 145 -2.68 19.57 -8.08
C HIS A 145 -2.72 19.86 -6.58
N GLY A 146 -1.88 20.76 -6.07
CA GLY A 146 -1.89 21.17 -4.67
C GLY A 146 -1.48 20.07 -3.69
N VAL A 147 -0.68 19.09 -4.15
CA VAL A 147 -0.16 18.00 -3.33
C VAL A 147 1.21 18.38 -2.76
N SER A 148 1.33 18.40 -1.43
CA SER A 148 2.59 18.66 -0.74
C SER A 148 3.44 17.40 -0.64
N GLN A 149 4.65 17.42 -1.22
CA GLN A 149 5.55 16.27 -1.14
C GLN A 149 6.30 16.22 0.19
N SER A 150 6.44 15.03 0.74
CA SER A 150 7.25 14.70 1.91
C SER A 150 8.10 13.46 1.60
N MET A 151 9.34 13.41 2.06
CA MET A 151 10.24 12.31 1.71
C MET A 151 10.96 11.72 2.92
N SER A 152 11.08 10.40 2.92
CA SER A 152 11.87 9.65 3.90
C SER A 152 13.32 10.14 3.93
N LYS A 153 13.95 10.09 5.09
CA LYS A 153 15.40 10.33 5.19
C LYS A 153 16.18 9.18 4.57
N PRO A 154 17.36 9.42 3.97
CA PRO A 154 18.19 8.36 3.42
C PRO A 154 18.54 7.34 4.51
N GLY A 155 18.38 6.06 4.22
CA GLY A 155 18.72 4.99 5.15
C GLY A 155 17.74 4.81 6.31
N CYS A 156 16.58 5.46 6.29
CA CYS A 156 15.54 5.34 7.32
C CYS A 156 14.31 4.60 6.77
N PRO A 157 14.32 3.26 6.67
CA PRO A 157 13.20 2.48 6.13
C PRO A 157 11.91 2.67 6.96
N TYR A 158 12.04 2.94 8.25
CA TYR A 158 10.91 3.18 9.14
C TYR A 158 10.10 4.43 8.78
N ASP A 159 10.66 5.35 7.98
CA ASP A 159 9.96 6.56 7.56
C ASP A 159 8.81 6.26 6.58
N ASN A 160 8.80 5.08 5.92
CA ASN A 160 7.69 4.62 5.07
C ASN A 160 7.11 3.26 5.53
N ALA A 161 7.15 2.99 6.83
CA ALA A 161 6.67 1.75 7.43
C ALA A 161 5.23 1.35 7.07
N PRO A 162 4.26 2.28 6.89
CA PRO A 162 2.91 1.90 6.45
C PRO A 162 2.89 1.23 5.08
N MET A 163 3.68 1.71 4.12
CA MET A 163 3.76 1.11 2.78
C MET A 163 4.47 -0.24 2.80
N GLU A 164 5.57 -0.36 3.56
CA GLU A 164 6.24 -1.64 3.76
C GLU A 164 5.26 -2.68 4.33
N ARG A 165 4.47 -2.29 5.34
CA ARG A 165 3.45 -3.15 5.93
C ARG A 165 2.39 -3.58 4.92
N TYR A 166 1.89 -2.65 4.11
CA TYR A 166 0.91 -2.94 3.08
C TYR A 166 1.46 -3.94 2.05
N PHE A 167 2.64 -3.67 1.48
CA PHE A 167 3.22 -4.55 0.47
C PHE A 167 3.60 -5.93 1.00
N ASN A 168 4.07 -6.02 2.24
CA ASN A 168 4.28 -7.31 2.90
C ASN A 168 2.97 -8.09 3.05
N THR A 169 1.87 -7.38 3.31
CA THR A 169 0.53 -7.98 3.41
C THR A 169 0.03 -8.43 2.04
N LEU A 170 0.10 -7.58 1.02
CA LEU A 170 -0.27 -7.91 -0.37
C LEU A 170 0.50 -9.13 -0.87
N LYS A 171 1.82 -9.16 -0.65
CA LYS A 171 2.66 -10.29 -1.06
C LYS A 171 2.30 -11.58 -0.32
N ALA A 172 2.07 -11.52 0.98
CA ALA A 172 1.78 -12.69 1.78
C ALA A 172 0.38 -13.26 1.52
N GLU A 173 -0.62 -12.39 1.33
CA GLU A 173 -2.03 -12.78 1.25
C GLU A 173 -2.53 -12.99 -0.19
N LEU A 174 -1.79 -12.49 -1.20
CA LEU A 174 -2.14 -12.66 -2.60
C LEU A 174 -0.96 -13.17 -3.44
N ILE A 175 0.09 -12.35 -3.59
CA ILE A 175 1.09 -12.55 -4.64
C ILE A 175 1.85 -13.87 -4.48
N ASN A 176 2.26 -14.23 -3.26
CA ASN A 176 3.04 -15.45 -3.00
C ASN A 176 2.17 -16.73 -3.00
N LEU A 177 0.86 -16.60 -3.09
CA LEU A 177 -0.07 -17.73 -3.12
C LEU A 177 -0.44 -18.13 -4.56
N HIS A 178 -0.16 -17.26 -5.54
CA HIS A 178 -0.55 -17.43 -6.93
C HIS A 178 0.65 -17.37 -7.86
N THR A 179 0.51 -18.00 -9.01
CA THR A 179 1.43 -17.89 -10.14
C THR A 179 0.71 -17.19 -11.28
N TYR A 180 1.26 -16.06 -11.73
CA TYR A 180 0.64 -15.24 -12.77
C TYR A 180 1.22 -15.56 -14.15
N TRP A 181 0.35 -15.79 -15.12
CA TRP A 181 0.70 -16.09 -16.51
C TRP A 181 0.37 -14.94 -17.46
N THR A 182 -0.64 -14.12 -17.11
CA THR A 182 -1.07 -12.97 -17.91
C THR A 182 -1.10 -11.69 -17.07
N GLU A 183 -0.89 -10.55 -17.73
CA GLU A 183 -0.97 -9.24 -17.07
C GLU A 183 -2.39 -8.92 -16.61
N SER A 184 -3.39 -9.28 -17.42
CA SER A 184 -4.79 -9.06 -17.09
C SER A 184 -5.12 -9.72 -15.76
N GLN A 185 -4.81 -11.02 -15.63
CA GLN A 185 -5.02 -11.76 -14.40
C GLN A 185 -4.36 -11.06 -13.21
N LEU A 186 -3.07 -10.72 -13.31
CA LEU A 186 -2.36 -10.04 -12.23
C LEU A 186 -3.02 -8.71 -11.85
N TYR A 187 -3.33 -7.87 -12.85
CA TYR A 187 -3.83 -6.52 -12.59
C TYR A 187 -5.23 -6.55 -12.00
N GLU A 188 -6.08 -7.44 -12.47
CA GLU A 188 -7.42 -7.67 -11.93
C GLU A 188 -7.40 -8.21 -10.50
N GLU A 189 -6.56 -9.20 -10.21
CA GLU A 189 -6.43 -9.76 -8.86
C GLU A 189 -5.84 -8.76 -7.86
N VAL A 190 -4.83 -7.97 -8.25
CA VAL A 190 -4.29 -6.89 -7.41
C VAL A 190 -5.35 -5.83 -7.13
N ALA A 191 -6.14 -5.43 -8.13
CA ALA A 191 -7.23 -4.47 -7.95
C ALA A 191 -8.35 -5.05 -7.06
N ALA A 192 -8.76 -6.28 -7.30
CA ALA A 192 -9.76 -6.97 -6.49
C ALA A 192 -9.31 -7.13 -5.02
N TYR A 193 -8.04 -7.44 -4.81
CA TYR A 193 -7.46 -7.49 -3.47
C TYR A 193 -7.48 -6.12 -2.80
N ALA A 194 -6.95 -5.08 -3.46
CA ALA A 194 -6.79 -3.74 -2.89
C ALA A 194 -8.14 -3.11 -2.55
N TYR A 195 -9.05 -3.07 -3.49
CA TYR A 195 -10.33 -2.37 -3.34
C TYR A 195 -11.44 -3.25 -2.75
N GLY A 196 -11.44 -4.54 -3.06
CA GLY A 196 -12.44 -5.48 -2.55
C GLY A 196 -12.08 -6.02 -1.17
N TRP A 197 -11.05 -6.84 -1.09
CA TRP A 197 -10.69 -7.53 0.14
C TRP A 197 -10.06 -6.60 1.19
N TYR A 198 -8.95 -5.93 0.84
CA TYR A 198 -8.17 -5.13 1.79
C TYR A 198 -8.98 -3.98 2.37
N ASN A 199 -9.66 -3.20 1.53
CA ASN A 199 -10.42 -2.04 1.97
C ASN A 199 -11.73 -2.42 2.69
N ASN A 200 -12.46 -3.43 2.22
CA ASN A 200 -13.83 -3.65 2.66
C ASN A 200 -14.01 -4.81 3.65
N GLN A 201 -13.08 -5.76 3.69
CA GLN A 201 -13.28 -6.98 4.47
C GLN A 201 -12.13 -7.31 5.42
N ARG A 202 -10.89 -6.95 5.05
CA ARG A 202 -9.72 -7.32 5.83
C ARG A 202 -9.68 -6.56 7.17
N PRO A 203 -9.66 -7.27 8.33
CA PRO A 203 -9.47 -6.62 9.62
C PRO A 203 -8.10 -5.94 9.71
N HIS A 204 -8.06 -4.72 10.20
CA HIS A 204 -6.84 -3.95 10.33
C HIS A 204 -6.60 -3.57 11.80
N SER A 205 -5.46 -4.00 12.38
CA SER A 205 -5.13 -3.77 13.79
C SER A 205 -5.08 -2.28 14.17
N PHE A 206 -4.63 -1.42 13.24
CA PHE A 206 -4.61 0.03 13.43
C PHE A 206 -6.03 0.61 13.64
N ASN A 207 -7.03 -0.01 13.05
CA ASN A 207 -8.44 0.38 13.09
C ASN A 207 -9.24 -0.40 14.15
N GLY A 208 -8.58 -0.93 15.17
CA GLY A 208 -9.27 -1.73 16.18
C GLY A 208 -9.91 -3.02 15.63
N GLY A 209 -9.39 -3.55 14.51
CA GLY A 209 -9.91 -4.74 13.85
C GLY A 209 -10.98 -4.47 12.79
N LEU A 210 -11.37 -3.21 12.57
CA LEU A 210 -12.27 -2.85 11.48
C LEU A 210 -11.54 -2.82 10.12
N PRO A 211 -12.20 -3.18 9.03
CA PRO A 211 -11.71 -2.90 7.69
C PRO A 211 -11.59 -1.39 7.45
N PRO A 212 -10.62 -0.93 6.61
CA PRO A 212 -10.44 0.49 6.32
C PRO A 212 -11.71 1.25 5.92
N ALA A 213 -12.54 0.67 5.07
CA ALA A 213 -13.77 1.32 4.60
C ALA A 213 -14.85 1.52 5.69
N LYS A 214 -14.74 0.82 6.82
CA LYS A 214 -15.70 0.92 7.95
C LYS A 214 -15.24 1.87 9.05
N VAL A 215 -14.11 2.52 8.88
CA VAL A 215 -13.65 3.58 9.79
C VAL A 215 -14.42 4.85 9.46
N THR A 216 -15.09 5.43 10.45
CA THR A 216 -15.87 6.67 10.35
C THR A 216 -15.10 7.85 10.93
#